data_b47d328e73a461eb15d322cc6a17f733
#
_entry.id   b47d328e73a461eb15d322cc6a17f733
#
_cell.length_a   1.000
_cell.length_b   1.000
_cell.length_c   1.000
_cell.angle_alpha   90.00
_cell.angle_beta   90.00
_cell.angle_gamma   90.00
#
_symmetry.space_group_name_H-M   'P 1'
#
loop_
_entity.id
_entity.type
_entity.pdbx_description
1 polymer ?
#
loop_
_entity_poly.entity_id
_entity_poly.type
_entity_poly.pdbx_seq_one_letter_code
_entity_poly.pdbx_strand_id
1 'polypeptide(L)'
;MTRSVCALLCALAVAWPAVTRAEEPDWDKRFHTQVQQWMKTIVERDPQFRDWTNARIDAQSLGANQHQWLVSVTRDGRQVGYMVVGESPAPGKQPTFVLLEYGVGEYILFDDAFAPRAVAAEPVYDGFASHWLVARQEHRELVDAKTGEAYPASVASGPPVITTLPDSELARPEERLTAARVLSGAVQDPFDRIGWLNDTSHRRQVTWTDLWQKTTSGPVTLTVPLFQSDVLAPFAVQSLHLWNGHAAYVGVWDEGLRFVPYAYAMKVGQFHADDTTSHKTSSLPD
;
A
#
# COMPACT_ATOMS: atom_id res chain seq x y z
N MET A 1 70.69 37.64 -45.29
CA MET A 1 70.97 36.37 -44.50
C MET A 1 69.85 36.25 -43.49
N THR A 2 68.76 35.58 -43.81
CA THR A 2 67.58 35.39 -42.99
C THR A 2 67.45 33.90 -42.64
N ARG A 3 67.65 33.54 -41.35
CA ARG A 3 67.50 32.18 -40.86
C ARG A 3 66.03 31.97 -40.41
N SER A 4 65.32 31.09 -41.10
CA SER A 4 64.01 30.59 -40.72
C SER A 4 64.21 29.46 -39.66
N VAL A 5 63.59 29.62 -38.53
CA VAL A 5 63.47 28.60 -37.45
C VAL A 5 62.09 27.96 -37.60
N CYS A 6 62.07 26.72 -38.08
CA CYS A 6 60.81 25.86 -37.99
C CYS A 6 60.64 25.32 -36.60
N ALA A 7 59.60 25.74 -35.94
CA ALA A 7 59.16 25.14 -34.67
C ALA A 7 58.21 23.96 -34.94
N LEU A 8 58.62 22.76 -34.57
CA LEU A 8 57.84 21.53 -34.63
C LEU A 8 56.96 21.45 -33.38
N LEU A 9 55.66 21.64 -33.54
CA LEU A 9 54.66 21.43 -32.49
C LEU A 9 54.24 19.95 -32.50
N CYS A 10 54.78 19.17 -31.54
CA CYS A 10 54.28 17.83 -31.25
C CYS A 10 53.00 17.93 -30.41
N ALA A 11 51.83 17.68 -31.04
CA ALA A 11 50.58 17.52 -30.33
C ALA A 11 50.50 16.13 -29.70
N LEU A 12 50.67 16.05 -28.38
CA LEU A 12 50.37 14.86 -27.59
C LEU A 12 48.86 14.71 -27.48
N ALA A 13 48.28 13.81 -28.26
CA ALA A 13 46.93 13.35 -28.09
C ALA A 13 46.81 12.45 -26.83
N VAL A 14 46.35 13.02 -25.74
CA VAL A 14 46.00 12.25 -24.54
C VAL A 14 44.67 11.54 -24.85
N ALA A 15 44.72 10.26 -25.19
CA ALA A 15 43.56 9.41 -25.27
C ALA A 15 43.01 9.17 -23.86
N TRP A 16 41.97 9.86 -23.47
CA TRP A 16 41.20 9.51 -22.30
C TRP A 16 40.51 8.16 -22.56
N PRO A 17 40.60 7.18 -21.62
CA PRO A 17 39.82 5.97 -21.74
C PRO A 17 38.37 6.36 -21.67
N ALA A 18 37.58 6.03 -22.71
CA ALA A 18 36.14 6.07 -22.65
C ALA A 18 35.73 5.15 -21.53
N VAL A 19 35.33 5.72 -20.40
CA VAL A 19 34.62 4.98 -19.38
C VAL A 19 33.30 4.55 -20.03
N THR A 20 33.24 3.30 -20.47
CA THR A 20 32.00 2.64 -20.84
C THR A 20 31.12 2.64 -19.60
N ARG A 21 30.21 3.60 -19.54
CA ARG A 21 29.13 3.62 -18.56
C ARG A 21 28.37 2.31 -18.84
N ALA A 22 28.50 1.35 -17.92
CA ALA A 22 27.63 0.18 -17.94
C ALA A 22 26.22 0.75 -17.99
N GLU A 23 25.43 0.38 -19.01
CA GLU A 23 24.01 0.73 -19.06
C GLU A 23 23.42 0.24 -17.74
N GLU A 24 23.00 1.15 -16.89
CA GLU A 24 22.20 0.78 -15.73
C GLU A 24 21.01 0.04 -16.28
N PRO A 25 20.71 -1.19 -15.80
CA PRO A 25 19.57 -1.92 -16.26
C PRO A 25 18.36 -1.01 -16.10
N ASP A 26 17.67 -0.77 -17.20
CA ASP A 26 16.56 0.14 -17.36
C ASP A 26 15.60 -0.01 -16.16
N TRP A 27 15.54 1.01 -15.29
CA TRP A 27 14.74 1.02 -14.06
C TRP A 27 13.28 0.68 -14.41
N ASP A 28 12.73 1.29 -15.45
CA ASP A 28 11.37 1.08 -15.93
C ASP A 28 11.12 -0.39 -16.25
N LYS A 29 12.04 -1.03 -16.94
CA LYS A 29 11.93 -2.44 -17.29
C LYS A 29 11.91 -3.35 -16.07
N ARG A 30 12.80 -3.08 -15.10
CA ARG A 30 12.84 -3.84 -13.84
C ARG A 30 11.55 -3.64 -13.05
N PHE A 31 11.07 -2.40 -12.94
CA PHE A 31 9.84 -2.05 -12.26
C PHE A 31 8.64 -2.77 -12.87
N HIS A 32 8.42 -2.62 -14.19
CA HIS A 32 7.33 -3.27 -14.90
C HIS A 32 7.38 -4.80 -14.80
N THR A 33 8.57 -5.39 -14.93
CA THR A 33 8.75 -6.85 -14.81
C THR A 33 8.33 -7.31 -13.41
N GLN A 34 8.74 -6.58 -12.38
CA GLN A 34 8.43 -6.93 -11.00
C GLN A 34 6.94 -6.81 -10.69
N VAL A 35 6.30 -5.71 -11.10
CA VAL A 35 4.85 -5.53 -10.94
C VAL A 35 4.07 -6.66 -11.62
N GLN A 36 4.41 -6.98 -12.86
CA GLN A 36 3.77 -8.09 -13.58
C GLN A 36 3.98 -9.45 -12.91
N GLN A 37 5.15 -9.68 -12.30
CA GLN A 37 5.43 -10.91 -11.55
C GLN A 37 4.53 -11.01 -10.31
N TRP A 38 4.37 -9.93 -9.54
CA TRP A 38 3.46 -9.92 -8.40
C TRP A 38 2.01 -10.11 -8.85
N MET A 39 1.55 -9.39 -9.85
CA MET A 39 0.20 -9.56 -10.42
C MET A 39 -0.08 -11.02 -10.80
N LYS A 40 0.85 -11.65 -11.50
CA LYS A 40 0.72 -13.05 -11.92
C LYS A 40 0.52 -13.97 -10.73
N THR A 41 1.35 -13.87 -9.69
CA THR A 41 1.25 -14.76 -8.54
C THR A 41 0.00 -14.51 -7.70
N ILE A 42 -0.51 -13.26 -7.66
CA ILE A 42 -1.78 -12.92 -7.01
C ILE A 42 -2.94 -13.58 -7.76
N VAL A 43 -3.03 -13.40 -9.08
CA VAL A 43 -4.08 -14.02 -9.93
C VAL A 43 -4.08 -15.55 -9.83
N GLU A 44 -2.90 -16.17 -9.78
CA GLU A 44 -2.76 -17.63 -9.65
C GLU A 44 -3.30 -18.17 -8.33
N ARG A 45 -3.36 -17.36 -7.27
CA ARG A 45 -3.71 -17.79 -5.92
C ARG A 45 -5.03 -17.28 -5.41
N ASP A 46 -5.48 -16.11 -5.85
CA ASP A 46 -6.74 -15.52 -5.42
C ASP A 46 -7.66 -15.20 -6.61
N PRO A 47 -8.79 -15.94 -6.75
CA PRO A 47 -9.76 -15.71 -7.82
C PRO A 47 -10.41 -14.31 -7.81
N GLN A 48 -10.35 -13.59 -6.70
CA GLN A 48 -10.88 -12.22 -6.62
C GLN A 48 -10.13 -11.26 -7.56
N PHE A 49 -8.88 -11.59 -7.90
CA PHE A 49 -8.02 -10.82 -8.80
C PHE A 49 -8.05 -11.31 -10.26
N ARG A 50 -9.00 -12.16 -10.67
CA ARG A 50 -9.08 -12.72 -12.03
C ARG A 50 -9.06 -11.67 -13.13
N ASP A 51 -9.60 -10.48 -12.87
CA ASP A 51 -9.67 -9.37 -13.83
C ASP A 51 -8.31 -8.70 -14.07
N TRP A 52 -7.29 -9.02 -13.27
CA TRP A 52 -5.91 -8.61 -13.51
C TRP A 52 -5.21 -9.42 -14.60
N THR A 53 -5.81 -10.54 -15.04
CA THR A 53 -5.28 -11.33 -16.15
C THR A 53 -5.25 -10.51 -17.43
N ASN A 54 -4.05 -10.32 -18.01
CA ASN A 54 -3.82 -9.51 -19.21
C ASN A 54 -4.24 -8.03 -19.06
N ALA A 55 -4.38 -7.53 -17.83
CA ALA A 55 -4.65 -6.13 -17.59
C ALA A 55 -3.43 -5.25 -17.95
N ARG A 56 -3.70 -3.99 -18.26
CA ARG A 56 -2.67 -2.97 -18.47
C ARG A 56 -2.32 -2.34 -17.13
N ILE A 57 -1.09 -1.92 -17.00
CA ILE A 57 -0.61 -1.15 -15.85
C ILE A 57 -0.12 0.22 -16.31
N ASP A 58 -0.39 1.21 -15.47
CA ASP A 58 0.17 2.54 -15.56
C ASP A 58 0.70 2.93 -14.18
N ALA A 59 1.87 3.57 -14.13
CA ALA A 59 2.53 3.90 -12.87
C ALA A 59 2.74 5.40 -12.75
N GLN A 60 2.31 5.97 -11.63
CA GLN A 60 2.53 7.36 -11.27
C GLN A 60 3.28 7.48 -9.94
N SER A 61 4.20 8.44 -9.85
CA SER A 61 4.92 8.71 -8.60
C SER A 61 3.99 9.31 -7.55
N LEU A 62 4.11 8.84 -6.30
CA LEU A 62 3.41 9.37 -5.14
C LEU A 62 4.32 10.33 -4.38
N GLY A 63 4.11 11.64 -4.59
CA GLY A 63 4.90 12.68 -3.96
C GLY A 63 6.32 12.85 -4.50
N ALA A 64 6.89 14.00 -4.25
CA ALA A 64 8.26 14.31 -4.64
C ALA A 64 9.25 13.57 -3.71
N ASN A 65 10.18 12.83 -4.30
CA ASN A 65 11.26 12.10 -3.58
C ASN A 65 10.79 11.05 -2.55
N GLN A 66 9.55 10.57 -2.66
CA GLN A 66 9.03 9.54 -1.74
C GLN A 66 9.45 8.12 -2.14
N HIS A 67 9.97 7.93 -3.36
CA HIS A 67 10.30 6.60 -3.90
C HIS A 67 9.16 5.60 -3.75
N GLN A 68 7.94 6.07 -4.02
CA GLN A 68 6.69 5.32 -4.01
C GLN A 68 5.91 5.58 -5.29
N TRP A 69 5.23 4.56 -5.79
CA TRP A 69 4.45 4.62 -7.04
C TRP A 69 3.09 3.96 -6.84
N LEU A 70 2.06 4.64 -7.30
CA LEU A 70 0.76 4.02 -7.53
C LEU A 70 0.77 3.38 -8.92
N VAL A 71 0.44 2.12 -8.98
CA VAL A 71 0.26 1.35 -10.20
C VAL A 71 -1.22 1.08 -10.38
N SER A 72 -1.82 1.74 -11.35
CA SER A 72 -3.20 1.49 -11.77
C SER A 72 -3.28 0.25 -12.62
N VAL A 73 -4.25 -0.62 -12.35
CA VAL A 73 -4.50 -1.86 -13.11
C VAL A 73 -5.82 -1.72 -13.85
N THR A 74 -5.76 -1.69 -15.19
CA THR A 74 -6.92 -1.46 -16.04
C THR A 74 -7.15 -2.62 -17.01
N ARG A 75 -8.42 -3.00 -17.20
CA ARG A 75 -8.83 -4.00 -18.17
C ARG A 75 -10.01 -3.49 -18.98
N ASP A 76 -9.90 -3.58 -20.30
CA ASP A 76 -10.95 -3.14 -21.22
C ASP A 76 -11.40 -1.68 -20.96
N GLY A 77 -10.44 -0.82 -20.59
CA GLY A 77 -10.68 0.60 -20.32
C GLY A 77 -11.30 0.90 -18.95
N ARG A 78 -11.48 -0.10 -18.07
CA ARG A 78 -11.98 0.10 -16.71
C ARG A 78 -10.90 -0.17 -15.69
N GLN A 79 -10.91 0.59 -14.60
CA GLN A 79 -10.11 0.33 -13.43
C GLN A 79 -10.57 -0.99 -12.77
N VAL A 80 -9.65 -1.92 -12.53
CA VAL A 80 -9.94 -3.23 -11.91
C VAL A 80 -9.11 -3.48 -10.66
N GLY A 81 -8.21 -2.57 -10.32
CA GLY A 81 -7.41 -2.64 -9.12
C GLY A 81 -6.19 -1.75 -9.17
N TYR A 82 -5.35 -1.86 -8.18
CA TYR A 82 -4.13 -1.05 -8.03
C TYR A 82 -3.07 -1.76 -7.19
N MET A 83 -1.84 -1.26 -7.26
CA MET A 83 -0.75 -1.62 -6.35
C MET A 83 -0.04 -0.33 -5.91
N VAL A 84 0.47 -0.31 -4.69
CA VAL A 84 1.44 0.69 -4.25
C VAL A 84 2.77 0.00 -4.06
N VAL A 85 3.76 0.48 -4.78
CA VAL A 85 5.12 -0.06 -4.79
C VAL A 85 6.05 0.96 -4.18
N GLY A 86 6.86 0.53 -3.23
CA GLY A 86 7.94 1.33 -2.67
C GLY A 86 9.31 0.86 -3.14
N GLU A 87 10.30 1.71 -2.97
CA GLU A 87 11.70 1.38 -3.17
C GLU A 87 12.40 1.36 -1.82
N SER A 88 13.03 0.23 -1.51
CA SER A 88 13.82 0.08 -0.30
C SER A 88 15.29 0.35 -0.59
N PRO A 89 15.94 1.26 0.15
CA PRO A 89 17.33 1.56 -0.03
C PRO A 89 18.21 0.35 0.36
N ALA A 90 19.08 -0.08 -0.54
CA ALA A 90 20.05 -1.13 -0.28
C ALA A 90 21.46 -0.54 -0.30
N PRO A 91 22.12 -0.33 0.86
CA PRO A 91 23.45 0.25 0.92
C PRO A 91 24.45 -0.49 0.02
N GLY A 92 25.05 0.21 -0.94
CA GLY A 92 26.04 -0.36 -1.87
C GLY A 92 25.47 -1.30 -2.96
N LYS A 93 24.14 -1.37 -3.09
CA LYS A 93 23.43 -2.14 -4.13
C LYS A 93 22.38 -1.26 -4.79
N GLN A 94 21.81 -1.74 -5.90
CA GLN A 94 20.65 -1.10 -6.48
C GLN A 94 19.44 -1.24 -5.52
N PRO A 95 18.61 -0.19 -5.39
CA PRO A 95 17.40 -0.26 -4.60
C PRO A 95 16.51 -1.42 -5.01
N THR A 96 15.81 -1.96 -4.04
CA THR A 96 14.91 -3.11 -4.21
C THR A 96 13.47 -2.62 -4.14
N PHE A 97 12.60 -3.13 -5.00
CA PHE A 97 11.17 -2.84 -4.91
C PHE A 97 10.51 -3.63 -3.79
N VAL A 98 9.54 -3.03 -3.12
CA VAL A 98 8.71 -3.67 -2.11
C VAL A 98 7.24 -3.38 -2.38
N LEU A 99 6.37 -4.35 -2.11
CA LEU A 99 4.93 -4.20 -2.29
C LEU A 99 4.34 -3.65 -0.99
N LEU A 100 3.85 -2.41 -1.03
CA LEU A 100 3.30 -1.74 0.15
C LEU A 100 1.82 -2.01 0.33
N GLU A 101 1.06 -2.02 -0.77
CA GLU A 101 -0.39 -2.23 -0.77
C GLU A 101 -0.84 -2.72 -2.14
N TYR A 102 -1.96 -3.41 -2.19
CA TYR A 102 -2.66 -3.72 -3.44
C TYR A 102 -4.14 -3.96 -3.16
N GLY A 103 -4.96 -3.76 -4.16
CA GLY A 103 -6.39 -3.90 -4.01
C GLY A 103 -7.12 -4.16 -5.32
N VAL A 104 -8.32 -4.70 -5.20
CA VAL A 104 -9.23 -4.99 -6.31
C VAL A 104 -10.44 -4.07 -6.22
N GLY A 105 -10.88 -3.56 -7.37
CA GLY A 105 -12.05 -2.69 -7.48
C GLY A 105 -11.82 -1.48 -8.37
N GLU A 106 -12.84 -0.67 -8.52
CA GLU A 106 -12.82 0.54 -9.34
C GLU A 106 -12.24 1.74 -8.56
N TYR A 107 -12.44 1.77 -7.25
CA TYR A 107 -11.98 2.86 -6.38
C TYR A 107 -10.56 2.61 -5.93
N ILE A 108 -9.66 3.45 -6.36
CA ILE A 108 -8.24 3.41 -6.02
C ILE A 108 -7.84 4.64 -5.19
N LEU A 109 -6.67 4.56 -4.57
CA LEU A 109 -6.08 5.73 -3.92
C LEU A 109 -5.64 6.75 -4.98
N PHE A 110 -5.75 8.02 -4.64
CA PHE A 110 -5.25 9.14 -5.46
C PHE A 110 -5.81 9.18 -6.89
N ASP A 111 -7.07 8.75 -7.06
CA ASP A 111 -7.75 8.84 -8.35
C ASP A 111 -7.94 10.31 -8.74
N ASP A 112 -7.64 10.64 -9.99
CA ASP A 112 -7.77 12.00 -10.54
C ASP A 112 -9.21 12.53 -10.45
N ALA A 113 -10.21 11.65 -10.41
CA ALA A 113 -11.62 12.03 -10.25
C ALA A 113 -11.90 12.69 -8.88
N PHE A 114 -11.15 12.31 -7.86
CA PHE A 114 -11.26 12.81 -6.49
C PHE A 114 -10.13 13.78 -6.11
N ALA A 115 -9.15 13.97 -7.00
CA ALA A 115 -8.04 14.86 -6.75
C ALA A 115 -8.52 16.29 -6.46
N PRO A 116 -8.01 16.95 -5.40
CA PRO A 116 -8.37 18.32 -5.09
C PRO A 116 -8.04 19.26 -6.25
N ARG A 117 -9.00 20.08 -6.67
CA ARG A 117 -8.82 21.11 -7.72
C ARG A 117 -8.01 22.31 -7.20
N ALA A 118 -6.88 22.05 -6.59
CA ALA A 118 -6.00 23.07 -6.04
C ALA A 118 -4.71 23.15 -6.84
N VAL A 119 -4.08 24.32 -6.85
CA VAL A 119 -2.84 24.58 -7.58
C VAL A 119 -1.67 23.75 -7.06
N ALA A 120 -1.73 23.34 -5.77
CA ALA A 120 -0.72 22.48 -5.15
C ALA A 120 -1.42 21.48 -4.22
N ALA A 121 -1.55 20.25 -4.69
CA ALA A 121 -1.96 19.08 -3.91
C ALA A 121 -0.86 18.04 -4.04
N GLU A 122 -0.34 17.57 -2.91
CA GLU A 122 0.72 16.56 -2.85
C GLU A 122 0.13 15.26 -2.29
N PRO A 123 0.24 14.13 -3.01
CA PRO A 123 -0.18 12.84 -2.47
C PRO A 123 0.80 12.38 -1.38
N VAL A 124 0.26 11.98 -0.23
CA VAL A 124 1.00 11.40 0.89
C VAL A 124 0.43 10.00 1.14
N TYR A 125 1.21 8.99 0.80
CA TYR A 125 0.79 7.60 1.02
C TYR A 125 1.21 7.11 2.40
N ASP A 126 0.24 6.67 3.20
CA ASP A 126 0.42 6.01 4.49
C ASP A 126 -0.69 4.98 4.75
N GLY A 127 -0.87 4.03 3.83
CA GLY A 127 -1.89 2.99 3.96
C GLY A 127 -3.28 3.58 4.25
N PHE A 128 -3.85 3.30 5.43
CA PHE A 128 -5.17 3.82 5.81
C PHE A 128 -5.22 5.33 6.00
N ALA A 129 -4.10 5.96 6.34
CA ALA A 129 -4.00 7.40 6.54
C ALA A 129 -3.55 8.16 5.28
N SER A 130 -3.66 7.53 4.11
CA SER A 130 -3.30 8.16 2.84
C SER A 130 -4.20 9.36 2.54
N HIS A 131 -3.59 10.48 2.13
CA HIS A 131 -4.31 11.73 1.91
C HIS A 131 -3.60 12.62 0.89
N TRP A 132 -4.35 13.57 0.34
CA TRP A 132 -3.80 14.72 -0.34
C TRP A 132 -3.47 15.81 0.67
N LEU A 133 -2.26 16.35 0.61
CA LEU A 133 -1.87 17.52 1.35
C LEU A 133 -2.04 18.74 0.46
N VAL A 134 -3.07 19.54 0.72
CA VAL A 134 -3.46 20.68 -0.11
C VAL A 134 -2.97 21.96 0.51
N ALA A 135 -2.14 22.71 -0.22
CA ALA A 135 -1.71 24.03 0.22
C ALA A 135 -2.85 25.05 -0.01
N ARG A 136 -3.28 25.74 1.06
CA ARG A 136 -4.17 26.90 1.05
C ARG A 136 -3.38 28.13 1.47
N GLN A 137 -3.97 29.30 1.30
CA GLN A 137 -3.27 30.57 1.59
C GLN A 137 -2.75 30.68 3.02
N GLU A 138 -3.50 30.19 4.01
CA GLU A 138 -3.19 30.36 5.43
C GLU A 138 -2.96 29.04 6.19
N HIS A 139 -3.32 27.88 5.60
CA HIS A 139 -3.22 26.58 6.25
C HIS A 139 -3.01 25.46 5.24
N ARG A 140 -2.72 24.27 5.75
CA ARG A 140 -2.72 23.03 4.98
C ARG A 140 -4.01 22.28 5.29
N GLU A 141 -4.65 21.77 4.26
CA GLU A 141 -5.85 20.94 4.34
C GLU A 141 -5.50 19.50 3.98
N LEU A 142 -6.00 18.54 4.74
CA LEU A 142 -5.90 17.13 4.43
C LEU A 142 -7.20 16.70 3.73
N VAL A 143 -7.05 16.01 2.62
CA VAL A 143 -8.17 15.48 1.83
C VAL A 143 -7.95 13.99 1.65
N ASP A 144 -8.94 13.18 1.97
CA ASP A 144 -8.85 11.73 1.89
C ASP A 144 -8.45 11.27 0.49
N ALA A 145 -7.47 10.35 0.42
CA ALA A 145 -6.90 9.91 -0.85
C ALA A 145 -7.87 9.09 -1.71
N LYS A 146 -8.94 8.58 -1.13
CA LYS A 146 -9.87 7.67 -1.79
C LYS A 146 -11.22 8.30 -2.08
N THR A 147 -11.75 9.08 -1.13
CA THR A 147 -13.08 9.69 -1.24
C THR A 147 -13.03 11.14 -1.74
N GLY A 148 -11.87 11.81 -1.59
CA GLY A 148 -11.74 13.23 -1.88
C GLY A 148 -12.41 14.13 -0.84
N GLU A 149 -12.84 13.59 0.31
CA GLU A 149 -13.42 14.37 1.38
C GLU A 149 -12.36 15.09 2.21
N ALA A 150 -12.62 16.34 2.56
CA ALA A 150 -11.72 17.11 3.40
C ALA A 150 -11.87 16.69 4.86
N TYR A 151 -10.75 16.43 5.52
CA TYR A 151 -10.74 16.23 6.96
C TYR A 151 -10.95 17.56 7.71
N PRO A 152 -11.44 17.53 8.97
CA PRO A 152 -11.57 18.73 9.78
C PRO A 152 -10.24 19.50 9.88
N ALA A 153 -10.29 20.83 9.93
CA ALA A 153 -9.11 21.67 9.95
C ALA A 153 -8.19 21.47 11.18
N SER A 154 -8.69 20.81 12.22
CA SER A 154 -7.90 20.41 13.40
C SER A 154 -7.00 19.20 13.16
N VAL A 155 -7.28 18.40 12.10
CA VAL A 155 -6.54 17.20 11.80
C VAL A 155 -5.17 17.54 11.19
N ALA A 156 -4.11 16.95 11.72
CA ALA A 156 -2.75 17.17 11.25
C ALA A 156 -2.11 15.86 10.77
N SER A 157 -1.41 15.92 9.63
CA SER A 157 -0.61 14.82 9.13
C SER A 157 0.66 14.64 9.96
N GLY A 158 0.96 13.39 10.32
CA GLY A 158 2.25 12.97 10.88
C GLY A 158 3.17 12.38 9.81
N PRO A 159 4.36 11.93 10.18
CA PRO A 159 5.21 11.16 9.29
C PRO A 159 4.56 9.81 8.96
N PRO A 160 4.63 9.34 7.69
CA PRO A 160 4.01 8.08 7.29
C PRO A 160 4.54 6.87 8.07
N VAL A 161 3.62 6.11 8.67
CA VAL A 161 3.95 4.92 9.47
C VAL A 161 4.41 3.76 8.58
N ILE A 162 3.84 3.65 7.38
CA ILE A 162 4.16 2.58 6.43
C ILE A 162 5.65 2.53 6.07
N THR A 163 6.32 3.70 6.03
CA THR A 163 7.76 3.80 5.72
C THR A 163 8.66 3.30 6.85
N THR A 164 8.09 3.02 8.02
CA THR A 164 8.83 2.50 9.18
C THR A 164 8.80 0.98 9.29
N LEU A 165 8.16 0.30 8.35
CA LEU A 165 8.16 -1.15 8.31
C LEU A 165 9.50 -1.69 7.82
N PRO A 166 10.01 -2.78 8.44
CA PRO A 166 11.17 -3.46 7.89
C PRO A 166 10.79 -4.23 6.61
N ASP A 167 11.71 -4.34 5.67
CA ASP A 167 11.52 -5.07 4.41
C ASP A 167 11.12 -6.53 4.60
N SER A 168 11.47 -7.12 5.74
CA SER A 168 11.08 -8.50 6.08
C SER A 168 9.57 -8.70 6.25
N GLU A 169 8.82 -7.62 6.47
CA GLU A 169 7.36 -7.62 6.60
C GLU A 169 6.65 -7.34 5.27
N LEU A 170 7.41 -7.11 4.20
CA LEU A 170 6.91 -6.74 2.89
C LEU A 170 7.24 -7.82 1.86
N ALA A 171 6.37 -7.98 0.86
CA ALA A 171 6.68 -8.81 -0.28
C ALA A 171 7.74 -8.14 -1.17
N ARG A 172 8.82 -8.88 -1.45
CA ARG A 172 10.01 -8.44 -2.19
C ARG A 172 10.04 -9.03 -3.60
N PRO A 173 10.98 -8.59 -4.45
CA PRO A 173 11.17 -9.20 -5.76
C PRO A 173 11.36 -10.72 -5.68
N GLU A 174 10.86 -11.41 -6.71
CA GLU A 174 10.90 -12.88 -6.84
C GLU A 174 10.04 -13.64 -5.82
N GLU A 175 9.50 -12.98 -4.81
CA GLU A 175 8.58 -13.62 -3.87
C GLU A 175 7.21 -13.85 -4.49
N ARG A 176 6.56 -14.91 -4.02
CA ARG A 176 5.27 -15.36 -4.55
C ARG A 176 4.22 -15.39 -3.45
N LEU A 177 3.01 -15.09 -3.82
CA LEU A 177 1.87 -15.36 -2.96
C LEU A 177 1.72 -16.88 -2.82
N THR A 178 2.03 -17.40 -1.63
CA THR A 178 2.04 -18.85 -1.36
C THR A 178 0.70 -19.35 -0.86
N ALA A 179 -0.06 -18.49 -0.18
CA ALA A 179 -1.39 -18.84 0.31
C ALA A 179 -2.32 -17.62 0.34
N ALA A 180 -3.58 -17.86 0.01
CA ALA A 180 -4.68 -16.91 0.12
C ALA A 180 -5.83 -17.56 0.89
N ARG A 181 -6.49 -16.79 1.74
CA ARG A 181 -7.63 -17.26 2.53
C ARG A 181 -8.72 -16.22 2.58
N VAL A 182 -9.91 -16.56 2.15
CA VAL A 182 -11.12 -15.75 2.30
C VAL A 182 -11.74 -16.06 3.67
N LEU A 183 -11.91 -15.05 4.51
CA LEU A 183 -12.57 -15.13 5.82
C LEU A 183 -14.08 -14.93 5.68
N SER A 184 -14.50 -14.00 4.83
CA SER A 184 -15.90 -13.73 4.50
C SER A 184 -16.06 -13.54 2.99
N GLY A 185 -17.02 -14.24 2.40
CA GLY A 185 -17.40 -14.07 0.99
C GLY A 185 -18.41 -12.96 0.74
N ALA A 186 -19.01 -12.41 1.81
CA ALA A 186 -19.95 -11.29 1.74
C ALA A 186 -19.30 -10.03 2.28
N VAL A 187 -19.60 -8.90 1.66
CA VAL A 187 -19.26 -7.59 2.20
C VAL A 187 -19.95 -7.44 3.55
N GLN A 188 -19.20 -7.06 4.55
CA GLN A 188 -19.72 -6.81 5.90
C GLN A 188 -19.50 -5.33 6.21
N ASP A 189 -20.57 -4.68 6.66
CA ASP A 189 -20.47 -3.32 7.17
C ASP A 189 -20.03 -3.40 8.64
N PRO A 190 -18.86 -2.82 9.03
CA PRO A 190 -18.44 -2.81 10.41
C PRO A 190 -19.38 -2.04 11.34
N PHE A 191 -20.26 -1.18 10.81
CA PHE A 191 -21.26 -0.45 11.57
C PHE A 191 -22.52 -1.26 11.89
N ASP A 192 -22.76 -2.38 11.20
CA ASP A 192 -23.84 -3.30 11.56
C ASP A 192 -23.67 -3.92 12.94
N ARG A 193 -22.43 -3.98 13.43
CA ARG A 193 -22.04 -4.55 14.72
C ARG A 193 -21.01 -3.67 15.40
N ILE A 194 -21.49 -2.71 16.16
CA ILE A 194 -20.64 -1.70 16.85
C ILE A 194 -19.99 -2.21 18.14
N GLY A 195 -19.90 -3.53 18.34
CA GLY A 195 -19.23 -4.12 19.50
C GLY A 195 -17.79 -3.61 19.70
N TRP A 196 -17.09 -3.25 18.63
CA TRP A 196 -15.77 -2.65 18.67
C TRP A 196 -15.71 -1.25 19.32
N LEU A 197 -16.85 -0.50 19.37
CA LEU A 197 -16.93 0.77 20.10
C LEU A 197 -16.97 0.60 21.62
N ASN A 198 -17.48 -0.53 22.10
CA ASN A 198 -17.65 -0.80 23.53
C ASN A 198 -16.47 -1.58 24.10
N ASP A 199 -15.34 -1.60 23.42
CA ASP A 199 -14.19 -2.40 23.83
C ASP A 199 -13.56 -1.83 25.10
N THR A 200 -14.03 -2.33 26.22
CA THR A 200 -13.39 -2.17 27.49
C THR A 200 -12.56 -3.42 27.80
N SER A 201 -11.26 -3.31 27.67
CA SER A 201 -10.20 -4.03 28.41
C SER A 201 -10.22 -5.57 28.55
N HIS A 202 -11.22 -6.31 28.07
CA HIS A 202 -11.34 -7.76 28.30
C HIS A 202 -11.36 -8.63 27.03
N ARG A 203 -11.21 -8.01 25.85
CA ARG A 203 -11.18 -8.80 24.61
C ARG A 203 -9.78 -9.30 24.32
N ARG A 204 -9.72 -10.59 24.02
CA ARG A 204 -8.50 -11.23 23.55
C ARG A 204 -8.02 -10.52 22.28
N GLN A 205 -6.77 -10.07 22.29
CA GLN A 205 -6.14 -9.55 21.10
C GLN A 205 -6.14 -10.62 20.00
N VAL A 206 -6.74 -10.30 18.85
CA VAL A 206 -6.78 -11.20 17.69
C VAL A 206 -5.41 -11.20 17.02
N THR A 207 -4.78 -12.37 16.97
CA THR A 207 -3.46 -12.53 16.34
C THR A 207 -3.57 -13.00 14.89
N TRP A 208 -2.46 -12.94 14.14
CA TRP A 208 -2.38 -13.55 12.81
C TRP A 208 -2.81 -15.03 12.81
N THR A 209 -2.37 -15.79 13.81
CA THR A 209 -2.74 -17.20 13.95
C THR A 209 -4.24 -17.39 14.13
N ASP A 210 -4.87 -16.53 14.93
CA ASP A 210 -6.32 -16.58 15.13
C ASP A 210 -7.08 -16.31 13.83
N LEU A 211 -6.67 -15.27 13.09
CA LEU A 211 -7.22 -14.95 11.78
C LEU A 211 -6.99 -16.10 10.79
N TRP A 212 -5.76 -16.59 10.71
CA TRP A 212 -5.39 -17.63 9.76
C TRP A 212 -6.09 -18.95 10.04
N GLN A 213 -6.22 -19.37 11.30
CA GLN A 213 -6.90 -20.60 11.69
C GLN A 213 -8.42 -20.45 11.76
N LYS A 214 -8.94 -19.22 11.61
CA LYS A 214 -10.37 -18.89 11.78
C LYS A 214 -10.90 -19.37 13.14
N THR A 215 -10.13 -19.11 14.19
CA THR A 215 -10.53 -19.41 15.57
C THR A 215 -11.51 -18.38 16.14
N THR A 216 -11.76 -17.29 15.39
CA THR A 216 -12.78 -16.29 15.68
C THR A 216 -14.14 -16.81 15.23
N SER A 217 -15.15 -16.73 16.07
CA SER A 217 -16.50 -17.27 15.80
C SER A 217 -17.39 -16.33 14.98
N GLY A 218 -16.96 -15.12 14.69
CA GLY A 218 -17.72 -14.08 14.01
C GLY A 218 -16.87 -13.24 13.06
N PRO A 219 -17.46 -12.16 12.51
CA PRO A 219 -16.72 -11.18 11.72
C PRO A 219 -15.62 -10.52 12.53
N VAL A 220 -14.56 -10.12 11.86
CA VAL A 220 -13.45 -9.40 12.44
C VAL A 220 -13.44 -7.98 11.91
N THR A 221 -13.38 -7.02 12.81
CA THR A 221 -13.22 -5.59 12.48
C THR A 221 -11.83 -5.12 12.86
N LEU A 222 -11.16 -4.43 11.96
CA LEU A 222 -9.94 -3.67 12.25
C LEU A 222 -10.36 -2.22 12.49
N THR A 223 -10.08 -1.68 13.66
CA THR A 223 -10.23 -0.23 13.93
C THR A 223 -8.88 0.45 13.86
N VAL A 224 -8.83 1.57 13.14
CA VAL A 224 -7.61 2.35 12.95
C VAL A 224 -7.83 3.79 13.42
N PRO A 225 -7.16 4.21 14.50
CA PRO A 225 -7.14 5.61 14.90
C PRO A 225 -6.20 6.39 13.97
N LEU A 226 -6.77 7.13 13.05
CA LEU A 226 -6.05 7.97 12.09
C LEU A 226 -5.70 9.32 12.70
N PHE A 227 -4.63 9.94 12.19
CA PHE A 227 -4.24 11.32 12.51
C PHE A 227 -4.20 11.60 14.03
N GLN A 228 -3.39 10.81 14.77
CA GLN A 228 -3.26 10.93 16.23
C GLN A 228 -4.58 10.71 17.00
N SER A 229 -5.46 9.88 16.44
CA SER A 229 -6.79 9.52 16.99
C SER A 229 -7.89 10.56 16.79
N ASP A 230 -7.68 11.54 15.92
CA ASP A 230 -8.73 12.50 15.57
C ASP A 230 -9.87 11.86 14.75
N VAL A 231 -9.57 10.77 14.02
CA VAL A 231 -10.53 10.02 13.22
C VAL A 231 -10.40 8.53 13.54
N LEU A 232 -11.50 7.86 13.85
CA LEU A 232 -11.54 6.41 14.03
C LEU A 232 -12.19 5.76 12.80
N ALA A 233 -11.43 4.95 12.08
CA ALA A 233 -11.89 4.24 10.89
C ALA A 233 -12.01 2.73 11.16
N PRO A 234 -13.23 2.13 11.09
CA PRO A 234 -13.43 0.70 11.17
C PRO A 234 -13.43 0.06 9.77
N PHE A 235 -12.77 -1.10 9.65
CA PHE A 235 -12.71 -1.88 8.41
C PHE A 235 -13.09 -3.34 8.67
N ALA A 236 -13.93 -3.91 7.82
CA ALA A 236 -14.22 -5.35 7.88
C ALA A 236 -13.07 -6.16 7.29
N VAL A 237 -12.53 -7.10 8.06
CA VAL A 237 -11.46 -8.00 7.62
C VAL A 237 -12.07 -9.15 6.81
N GLN A 238 -11.68 -9.28 5.54
CA GLN A 238 -12.29 -10.25 4.63
C GLN A 238 -11.35 -11.31 4.09
N SER A 239 -10.07 -11.01 3.97
CA SER A 239 -9.11 -11.90 3.32
C SER A 239 -7.74 -11.83 3.96
N LEU A 240 -6.94 -12.87 3.75
CA LEU A 240 -5.56 -12.95 4.22
C LEU A 240 -4.67 -13.50 3.10
N HIS A 241 -3.52 -12.87 2.92
CA HIS A 241 -2.50 -13.31 1.98
C HIS A 241 -1.16 -13.55 2.68
N LEU A 242 -0.46 -14.62 2.27
CA LEU A 242 0.86 -14.95 2.81
C LEU A 242 1.86 -15.11 1.66
N TRP A 243 2.92 -14.30 1.68
CA TRP A 243 3.98 -14.27 0.70
C TRP A 243 5.20 -15.04 1.21
N ASN A 244 5.68 -16.00 0.43
CA ASN A 244 6.83 -16.87 0.77
C ASN A 244 6.84 -17.39 2.22
N GLY A 245 5.68 -17.45 2.88
CA GLY A 245 5.53 -17.92 4.25
C GLY A 245 5.98 -16.92 5.34
N HIS A 246 6.32 -15.67 5.00
CA HIS A 246 6.76 -14.68 5.99
C HIS A 246 6.03 -13.34 5.93
N ALA A 247 5.88 -12.71 4.76
CA ALA A 247 5.17 -11.43 4.65
C ALA A 247 3.66 -11.67 4.59
N ALA A 248 2.97 -11.23 5.62
CA ALA A 248 1.53 -11.38 5.79
C ALA A 248 0.81 -10.10 5.39
N TYR A 249 -0.31 -10.23 4.68
CA TYR A 249 -1.19 -9.12 4.31
C TYR A 249 -2.61 -9.41 4.74
N VAL A 250 -3.27 -8.40 5.27
CA VAL A 250 -4.68 -8.44 5.62
C VAL A 250 -5.49 -7.68 4.57
N GLY A 251 -6.50 -8.35 4.04
CA GLY A 251 -7.47 -7.80 3.11
C GLY A 251 -8.68 -7.25 3.88
N VAL A 252 -8.91 -5.96 3.77
CA VAL A 252 -10.03 -5.26 4.38
C VAL A 252 -10.95 -4.70 3.31
N TRP A 253 -12.23 -4.58 3.61
CA TRP A 253 -13.18 -3.92 2.73
C TRP A 253 -13.17 -2.41 2.98
N ASP A 254 -12.95 -1.65 1.90
CA ASP A 254 -12.96 -0.20 1.87
C ASP A 254 -13.31 0.25 0.44
N GLU A 255 -14.60 0.28 0.09
CA GLU A 255 -15.09 0.51 -1.28
C GLU A 255 -14.41 -0.38 -2.34
N GLY A 256 -14.00 -1.55 -1.92
CA GLY A 256 -13.19 -2.52 -2.62
C GLY A 256 -12.30 -3.27 -1.63
N LEU A 257 -11.70 -4.35 -2.07
CA LEU A 257 -10.81 -5.14 -1.20
C LEU A 257 -9.39 -4.57 -1.27
N ARG A 258 -8.85 -4.16 -0.13
CA ARG A 258 -7.50 -3.61 0.07
C ARG A 258 -6.65 -4.56 0.89
N PHE A 259 -5.46 -4.88 0.43
CA PHE A 259 -4.48 -5.68 1.14
C PHE A 259 -3.32 -4.80 1.60
N VAL A 260 -3.20 -4.64 2.91
CA VAL A 260 -2.08 -3.94 3.56
C VAL A 260 -1.23 -4.93 4.35
N PRO A 261 0.06 -4.66 4.58
CA PRO A 261 0.89 -5.51 5.44
C PRO A 261 0.25 -5.67 6.83
N TYR A 262 0.18 -6.91 7.31
CA TYR A 262 -0.37 -7.19 8.65
C TYR A 262 0.42 -6.45 9.74
N ALA A 263 1.74 -6.34 9.59
CA ALA A 263 2.59 -5.58 10.51
C ALA A 263 2.22 -4.09 10.55
N TYR A 264 1.84 -3.51 9.40
CA TYR A 264 1.30 -2.14 9.35
C TYR A 264 -0.02 -2.06 10.10
N ALA A 265 -0.98 -2.92 9.77
CA ALA A 265 -2.29 -2.94 10.42
C ALA A 265 -2.20 -3.08 11.95
N MET A 266 -1.31 -3.94 12.45
CA MET A 266 -1.04 -4.10 13.87
C MET A 266 -0.38 -2.88 14.52
N LYS A 267 0.37 -2.10 13.75
CA LYS A 267 1.06 -0.92 14.26
C LYS A 267 0.14 0.28 14.38
N VAL A 268 -0.85 0.40 13.48
CA VAL A 268 -1.76 1.55 13.40
C VAL A 268 -3.15 1.26 13.96
N GLY A 269 -3.52 -0.01 14.18
CA GLY A 269 -4.89 -0.37 14.55
C GLY A 269 -4.99 -1.55 15.50
N GLN A 270 -6.23 -1.96 15.74
CA GLN A 270 -6.57 -3.08 16.62
C GLN A 270 -7.63 -3.97 15.95
N PHE A 271 -7.43 -5.28 16.02
CA PHE A 271 -8.39 -6.27 15.53
C PHE A 271 -9.37 -6.65 16.63
N HIS A 272 -10.66 -6.64 16.30
CA HIS A 272 -11.77 -7.01 17.18
C HIS A 272 -12.52 -8.19 16.55
N ALA A 273 -12.78 -9.23 17.35
CA ALA A 273 -13.62 -10.34 16.96
C ALA A 273 -14.88 -10.34 17.83
N ASP A 274 -16.04 -10.54 17.23
CA ASP A 274 -17.27 -10.72 17.99
C ASP A 274 -17.29 -12.12 18.62
N ASP A 275 -17.19 -12.18 19.93
CA ASP A 275 -17.44 -13.41 20.69
C ASP A 275 -18.95 -13.65 20.74
N THR A 276 -19.48 -14.46 19.83
CA THR A 276 -20.91 -14.85 19.78
C THR A 276 -21.36 -15.74 20.93
N THR A 277 -20.51 -16.00 21.93
CA THR A 277 -20.81 -16.90 23.05
C THR A 277 -21.60 -16.30 24.22
N SER A 278 -21.93 -14.99 24.23
CA SER A 278 -22.57 -14.36 25.41
C SER A 278 -24.07 -14.06 25.30
N HIS A 279 -24.77 -14.48 24.24
CA HIS A 279 -26.23 -14.44 24.22
C HIS A 279 -26.88 -15.82 24.39
N LYS A 280 -26.52 -16.52 25.45
CA LYS A 280 -27.47 -17.48 26.04
C LYS A 280 -28.48 -16.67 26.84
N THR A 281 -29.61 -16.44 26.21
CA THR A 281 -30.90 -16.10 26.81
C THR A 281 -30.98 -16.51 28.27
N SER A 282 -31.03 -15.53 29.17
CA SER A 282 -31.70 -15.73 30.44
C SER A 282 -33.21 -15.83 30.11
N SER A 283 -33.69 -17.05 29.87
CA SER A 283 -35.10 -17.34 30.02
C SER A 283 -35.45 -17.03 31.46
N LEU A 284 -36.24 -15.98 31.68
CA LEU A 284 -36.97 -15.77 32.91
C LEU A 284 -37.81 -17.03 33.19
N PRO A 285 -37.77 -17.60 34.41
CA PRO A 285 -38.77 -18.57 34.82
C PRO A 285 -40.07 -17.82 35.11
N ASP A 286 -41.20 -18.40 34.60
CA ASP A 286 -42.58 -18.04 34.92
C ASP A 286 -42.88 -18.02 36.42
#